data_9dc793b8f5489853f4c17f3903205120
#
_entry.id   9dc793b8f5489853f4c17f3903205120
#
_cell.length_a   1.000
_cell.length_b   1.000
_cell.length_c   1.000
_cell.angle_alpha   90.00
_cell.angle_beta   90.00
_cell.angle_gamma   90.00
#
_symmetry.space_group_name_H-M   'P 1'
#
loop_
_entity.id
_entity.type
_entity.pdbx_description
1 polymer ?
#
loop_
_entity_poly.entity_id
_entity_poly.type
_entity_poly.pdbx_seq_one_letter_code
_entity_poly.pdbx_strand_id
1 'polypeptide(L)'
;MEIEKILGEMEGLWKKVIDKVIKSPKGNLSREEKYNLYAFTIIQLGRTSAQANLIQEAVNTRLCTIAKKHLEILRNSENSDKYKDITDDELNHISFNFPYPAVLALQTQFQLINTCIDLQFKILINKTKVSFITSNNPAAKYSQFLERMGVKNYALGSRGLQIFIPLTPFIGVMFYDPKCYKLGDRKKNYVELTQEKDIEELNKLTASNAEGVLYYLPGSISENQLEKLSGQNKYYKPQKRVEEYPEIPTADGVIVGSYHCSLFCKLSLSFVKELPRYRTLRKQDFNCREHLLREIAYIKDEIVRKTF
;
A
#
# COMPACT_ATOMS: atom_id res chain seq x y z
N MET A 1 -23.27 -4.79 -11.92
CA MET A 1 -24.45 -5.05 -11.03
C MET A 1 -24.15 -6.01 -9.87
N GLU A 2 -23.54 -7.18 -10.05
CA GLU A 2 -23.28 -8.10 -8.93
C GLU A 2 -22.20 -7.59 -7.96
N ILE A 3 -21.12 -7.04 -8.49
CA ILE A 3 -20.02 -6.45 -7.67
C ILE A 3 -20.52 -5.26 -6.84
N GLU A 4 -21.35 -4.39 -7.40
CA GLU A 4 -21.92 -3.23 -6.71
C GLU A 4 -22.84 -3.65 -5.55
N LYS A 5 -23.62 -4.73 -5.74
CA LYS A 5 -24.48 -5.26 -4.68
C LYS A 5 -23.66 -5.81 -3.52
N ILE A 6 -22.64 -6.62 -3.82
CA ILE A 6 -21.71 -7.17 -2.82
C ILE A 6 -21.02 -6.04 -2.06
N LEU A 7 -20.51 -5.03 -2.77
CA LEU A 7 -19.86 -3.86 -2.13
C LEU A 7 -20.85 -3.10 -1.23
N GLY A 8 -22.11 -2.90 -1.67
CA GLY A 8 -23.11 -2.22 -0.85
C GLY A 8 -23.45 -2.96 0.44
N GLU A 9 -23.53 -4.28 0.41
CA GLU A 9 -23.72 -5.10 1.61
C GLU A 9 -22.53 -5.00 2.57
N MET A 10 -21.30 -5.08 2.03
CA MET A 10 -20.07 -4.92 2.83
C MET A 10 -19.93 -3.51 3.41
N GLU A 11 -20.25 -2.47 2.66
CA GLU A 11 -20.25 -1.08 3.14
C GLU A 11 -21.20 -0.88 4.33
N GLY A 12 -22.36 -1.55 4.32
CA GLY A 12 -23.28 -1.56 5.45
C GLY A 12 -22.66 -2.15 6.72
N LEU A 13 -21.87 -3.23 6.60
CA LEU A 13 -21.14 -3.83 7.72
C LEU A 13 -19.99 -2.93 8.20
N TRP A 14 -19.20 -2.40 7.27
CA TRP A 14 -18.07 -1.50 7.59
C TRP A 14 -18.55 -0.22 8.26
N LYS A 15 -19.66 0.36 7.77
CA LYS A 15 -20.25 1.56 8.38
C LYS A 15 -20.57 1.34 9.85
N LYS A 16 -21.17 0.20 10.23
CA LYS A 16 -21.50 -0.11 11.62
C LYS A 16 -20.23 -0.11 12.51
N VAL A 17 -19.16 -0.70 12.03
CA VAL A 17 -17.88 -0.75 12.78
C VAL A 17 -17.23 0.62 12.87
N ILE A 18 -17.21 1.38 11.77
CA ILE A 18 -16.65 2.73 11.73
C ILE A 18 -17.43 3.65 12.68
N ASP A 19 -18.76 3.62 12.62
CA ASP A 19 -19.62 4.40 13.52
C ASP A 19 -19.38 4.05 14.99
N LYS A 20 -19.17 2.76 15.30
CA LYS A 20 -18.80 2.31 16.65
C LYS A 20 -17.43 2.86 17.08
N VAL A 21 -16.41 2.79 16.22
CA VAL A 21 -15.08 3.34 16.49
C VAL A 21 -15.15 4.85 16.72
N ILE A 22 -15.91 5.58 15.93
CA ILE A 22 -16.08 7.03 16.07
C ILE A 22 -16.79 7.38 17.37
N LYS A 23 -17.89 6.69 17.69
CA LYS A 23 -18.69 6.96 18.90
C LYS A 23 -17.98 6.52 20.19
N SER A 24 -17.24 5.45 20.14
CA SER A 24 -16.56 4.84 21.31
C SER A 24 -15.14 4.41 20.98
N PRO A 25 -14.20 5.34 20.74
CA PRO A 25 -12.86 5.03 20.25
C PRO A 25 -11.99 4.27 21.27
N LYS A 26 -12.38 4.26 22.55
CA LYS A 26 -11.73 3.48 23.62
C LYS A 26 -12.40 2.13 23.84
N GLY A 27 -13.53 1.86 23.18
CA GLY A 27 -14.31 0.63 23.29
C GLY A 27 -13.60 -0.58 22.68
N ASN A 28 -13.99 -1.79 23.11
CA ASN A 28 -13.50 -3.01 22.53
C ASN A 28 -14.29 -3.39 21.27
N LEU A 29 -13.59 -3.90 20.28
CA LEU A 29 -14.18 -4.49 19.09
C LEU A 29 -14.19 -6.01 19.22
N SER A 30 -15.29 -6.65 18.79
CA SER A 30 -15.39 -8.10 18.65
C SER A 30 -14.41 -8.59 17.57
N ARG A 31 -14.27 -9.92 17.45
CA ARG A 31 -13.43 -10.52 16.41
C ARG A 31 -13.94 -10.16 15.01
N GLU A 32 -15.24 -10.23 14.82
CA GLU A 32 -15.90 -9.89 13.55
C GLU A 32 -15.74 -8.39 13.21
N GLU A 33 -15.96 -7.50 14.18
CA GLU A 33 -15.77 -6.06 14.00
C GLU A 33 -14.32 -5.72 13.64
N LYS A 34 -13.34 -6.40 14.27
CA LYS A 34 -11.94 -6.26 13.88
C LYS A 34 -11.71 -6.68 12.44
N TYR A 35 -12.22 -7.84 12.04
CA TYR A 35 -12.10 -8.31 10.66
C TYR A 35 -12.72 -7.31 9.66
N ASN A 36 -13.91 -6.79 9.95
CA ASN A 36 -14.56 -5.78 9.11
C ASN A 36 -13.74 -4.49 9.03
N LEU A 37 -13.06 -4.07 10.10
CA LEU A 37 -12.17 -2.91 10.07
C LEU A 37 -10.92 -3.17 9.20
N TYR A 38 -10.35 -4.40 9.24
CA TYR A 38 -9.29 -4.80 8.31
C TYR A 38 -9.78 -4.79 6.87
N ALA A 39 -10.89 -5.45 6.60
CA ALA A 39 -11.47 -5.54 5.25
C ALA A 39 -11.72 -4.15 4.67
N PHE A 40 -12.37 -3.27 5.43
CA PHE A 40 -12.56 -1.88 5.03
C PHE A 40 -11.25 -1.21 4.64
N THR A 41 -10.24 -1.27 5.52
CA THR A 41 -8.98 -0.55 5.29
C THR A 41 -8.21 -1.10 4.08
N ILE A 42 -8.17 -2.42 3.91
CA ILE A 42 -7.50 -3.05 2.77
C ILE A 42 -8.23 -2.75 1.46
N ILE A 43 -9.55 -2.79 1.46
CA ILE A 43 -10.34 -2.44 0.26
C ILE A 43 -10.15 -0.96 -0.10
N GLN A 44 -10.03 -0.05 0.86
CA GLN A 44 -9.74 1.36 0.57
C GLN A 44 -8.36 1.58 -0.10
N LEU A 45 -7.41 0.68 0.06
CA LEU A 45 -6.14 0.74 -0.69
C LEU A 45 -6.32 0.45 -2.19
N GLY A 46 -7.32 -0.34 -2.56
CA GLY A 46 -7.58 -0.73 -3.96
C GLY A 46 -8.70 0.04 -4.65
N ARG A 47 -9.60 0.63 -3.86
CA ARG A 47 -10.80 1.33 -4.38
C ARG A 47 -10.52 2.79 -4.73
N THR A 48 -9.40 3.04 -5.39
CA THR A 48 -8.98 4.40 -5.74
C THR A 48 -8.55 4.48 -7.19
N SER A 49 -8.71 5.66 -7.81
CA SER A 49 -8.16 5.94 -9.13
C SER A 49 -6.64 5.79 -9.15
N ALA A 50 -5.98 6.13 -8.04
CA ALA A 50 -4.54 5.94 -7.87
C ALA A 50 -4.12 4.48 -8.11
N GLN A 51 -4.83 3.53 -7.51
CA GLN A 51 -4.53 2.11 -7.66
C GLN A 51 -4.89 1.58 -9.05
N ALA A 52 -6.00 2.03 -9.63
CA ALA A 52 -6.36 1.69 -11.01
C ALA A 52 -5.29 2.18 -12.00
N ASN A 53 -4.83 3.41 -11.87
CA ASN A 53 -3.76 3.98 -12.69
C ASN A 53 -2.44 3.22 -12.50
N LEU A 54 -2.13 2.81 -11.28
CA LEU A 54 -0.93 2.04 -10.97
C LEU A 54 -0.95 0.65 -11.64
N ILE A 55 -2.10 -0.02 -11.66
CA ILE A 55 -2.27 -1.29 -12.38
C ILE A 55 -2.13 -1.08 -13.87
N GLN A 56 -2.76 -0.03 -14.42
CA GLN A 56 -2.64 0.30 -15.83
C GLN A 56 -1.16 0.53 -16.22
N GLU A 57 -0.42 1.30 -15.44
CA GLU A 57 1.00 1.56 -15.64
C GLU A 57 1.83 0.26 -15.55
N ALA A 58 1.58 -0.58 -14.55
CA ALA A 58 2.30 -1.85 -14.37
C ALA A 58 2.05 -2.83 -15.54
N VAL A 59 0.80 -2.94 -16.01
CA VAL A 59 0.44 -3.77 -17.15
C VAL A 59 1.10 -3.23 -18.42
N ASN A 60 1.00 -1.92 -18.66
CA ASN A 60 1.61 -1.28 -19.82
C ASN A 60 3.13 -1.49 -19.86
N THR A 61 3.83 -1.20 -18.76
CA THR A 61 5.28 -1.39 -18.65
C THR A 61 5.68 -2.82 -18.97
N ARG A 62 4.99 -3.80 -18.39
CA ARG A 62 5.29 -5.22 -18.60
C ARG A 62 5.04 -5.66 -20.02
N LEU A 63 3.92 -5.26 -20.64
CA LEU A 63 3.60 -5.63 -22.01
C LEU A 63 4.56 -4.97 -23.02
N CYS A 64 4.98 -3.72 -22.78
CA CYS A 64 6.01 -3.08 -23.59
C CYS A 64 7.35 -3.83 -23.53
N THR A 65 7.77 -4.27 -22.34
CA THR A 65 9.00 -5.07 -22.18
C THR A 65 8.90 -6.41 -22.90
N ILE A 66 7.76 -7.12 -22.80
CA ILE A 66 7.52 -8.37 -23.50
C ILE A 66 7.54 -8.15 -25.03
N ALA A 67 6.87 -7.09 -25.51
CA ALA A 67 6.82 -6.77 -26.92
C ALA A 67 8.21 -6.49 -27.51
N LYS A 68 9.04 -5.73 -26.81
CA LYS A 68 10.44 -5.47 -27.20
C LYS A 68 11.24 -6.75 -27.34
N LYS A 69 11.18 -7.62 -26.32
CA LYS A 69 11.90 -8.90 -26.33
C LYS A 69 11.40 -9.81 -27.44
N HIS A 70 10.10 -9.86 -27.68
CA HIS A 70 9.55 -10.65 -28.76
C HIS A 70 10.02 -10.15 -30.13
N LEU A 71 10.10 -8.83 -30.31
CA LEU A 71 10.64 -8.25 -31.53
C LEU A 71 12.13 -8.58 -31.72
N GLU A 72 12.94 -8.55 -30.67
CA GLU A 72 14.35 -8.98 -30.74
C GLU A 72 14.47 -10.42 -31.24
N ILE A 73 13.64 -11.33 -30.74
CA ILE A 73 13.59 -12.72 -31.18
C ILE A 73 13.19 -12.80 -32.66
N LEU A 74 12.15 -12.07 -33.08
CA LEU A 74 11.66 -12.06 -34.46
C LEU A 74 12.68 -11.50 -35.43
N ARG A 75 13.42 -10.44 -35.07
CA ARG A 75 14.50 -9.86 -35.87
C ARG A 75 15.66 -10.85 -36.09
N ASN A 76 15.87 -11.79 -35.18
CA ASN A 76 16.90 -12.81 -35.27
C ASN A 76 16.39 -14.15 -35.87
N SER A 77 15.13 -14.19 -36.29
CA SER A 77 14.51 -15.38 -36.91
C SER A 77 14.68 -15.39 -38.44
N GLU A 78 14.32 -16.52 -39.09
CA GLU A 78 14.32 -16.67 -40.55
C GLU A 78 13.43 -15.67 -41.30
N ASN A 79 12.41 -15.09 -40.61
CA ASN A 79 11.50 -14.07 -41.14
C ASN A 79 11.91 -12.62 -40.75
N SER A 80 13.18 -12.41 -40.47
CA SER A 80 13.71 -11.11 -39.95
C SER A 80 13.36 -9.90 -40.81
N ASP A 81 13.26 -10.08 -42.15
CA ASP A 81 12.99 -8.96 -43.07
C ASP A 81 11.67 -8.23 -42.82
N LYS A 82 10.67 -8.93 -42.29
CA LYS A 82 9.37 -8.31 -41.95
C LYS A 82 9.41 -7.39 -40.74
N TYR A 83 10.44 -7.51 -39.90
CA TYR A 83 10.51 -6.81 -38.61
C TYR A 83 11.68 -5.83 -38.51
N LYS A 84 12.51 -5.71 -39.56
CA LYS A 84 13.68 -4.83 -39.62
C LYS A 84 13.31 -3.34 -39.55
N ASP A 85 12.18 -2.99 -40.15
CA ASP A 85 11.73 -1.59 -40.25
C ASP A 85 11.06 -1.08 -38.95
N ILE A 86 10.66 -1.98 -38.04
CA ILE A 86 10.10 -1.58 -36.75
C ILE A 86 11.24 -1.11 -35.84
N THR A 87 11.26 0.16 -35.48
CA THR A 87 12.29 0.75 -34.63
C THR A 87 11.98 0.58 -33.15
N ASP A 88 13.00 0.65 -32.30
CA ASP A 88 12.80 0.65 -30.83
C ASP A 88 12.08 1.91 -30.37
N ASP A 89 12.20 3.01 -31.13
CA ASP A 89 11.52 4.26 -30.86
C ASP A 89 10.00 4.12 -31.09
N GLU A 90 9.58 3.46 -32.15
CA GLU A 90 8.16 3.14 -32.38
C GLU A 90 7.59 2.27 -31.25
N LEU A 91 8.37 1.29 -30.77
CA LEU A 91 7.97 0.47 -29.61
C LEU A 91 7.84 1.27 -28.31
N ASN A 92 8.64 2.33 -28.14
CA ASN A 92 8.53 3.21 -26.97
C ASN A 92 7.22 4.02 -26.97
N HIS A 93 6.61 4.23 -28.15
CA HIS A 93 5.33 4.92 -28.30
C HIS A 93 4.12 3.99 -28.24
N ILE A 94 4.31 2.66 -28.21
CA ILE A 94 3.22 1.72 -28.01
C ILE A 94 2.72 1.81 -26.56
N SER A 95 1.41 1.90 -26.40
CA SER A 95 0.75 1.80 -25.11
C SER A 95 -0.32 0.73 -25.14
N PHE A 96 -0.33 -0.08 -24.08
CA PHE A 96 -1.34 -1.11 -23.88
C PHE A 96 -2.38 -0.62 -22.90
N ASN A 97 -3.63 -0.57 -23.33
CA ASN A 97 -4.74 -0.18 -22.48
C ASN A 97 -5.42 -1.43 -21.90
N PHE A 98 -5.37 -1.56 -20.58
CA PHE A 98 -6.09 -2.61 -19.87
C PHE A 98 -7.53 -2.13 -19.58
N PRO A 99 -8.58 -2.86 -20.04
CA PRO A 99 -9.94 -2.31 -20.06
C PRO A 99 -10.57 -2.11 -18.68
N TYR A 100 -10.15 -2.87 -17.66
CA TYR A 100 -10.79 -2.89 -16.34
C TYR A 100 -9.80 -2.80 -15.17
N PRO A 101 -8.92 -1.79 -15.10
CA PRO A 101 -7.88 -1.71 -14.07
C PRO A 101 -8.47 -1.53 -12.66
N ALA A 102 -9.59 -0.83 -12.52
CA ALA A 102 -10.28 -0.64 -11.24
C ALA A 102 -10.87 -1.95 -10.70
N VAL A 103 -11.44 -2.78 -11.58
CA VAL A 103 -11.97 -4.10 -11.20
C VAL A 103 -10.86 -5.01 -10.73
N LEU A 104 -9.74 -5.07 -11.47
CA LEU A 104 -8.59 -5.87 -11.10
C LEU A 104 -7.97 -5.38 -9.79
N ALA A 105 -7.89 -4.06 -9.58
CA ALA A 105 -7.43 -3.46 -8.33
C ALA A 105 -8.28 -3.96 -7.15
N LEU A 106 -9.59 -3.88 -7.28
CA LEU A 106 -10.52 -4.28 -6.24
C LEU A 106 -10.45 -5.79 -5.97
N GLN A 107 -10.49 -6.63 -7.00
CA GLN A 107 -10.36 -8.10 -6.86
C GLN A 107 -9.07 -8.49 -6.14
N THR A 108 -7.96 -7.86 -6.51
CA THR A 108 -6.67 -8.09 -5.85
C THR A 108 -6.73 -7.76 -4.36
N GLN A 109 -7.36 -6.64 -3.97
CA GLN A 109 -7.47 -6.28 -2.56
C GLN A 109 -8.35 -7.26 -1.77
N PHE A 110 -9.44 -7.77 -2.34
CA PHE A 110 -10.23 -8.81 -1.69
C PHE A 110 -9.41 -10.06 -1.36
N GLN A 111 -8.57 -10.51 -2.26
CA GLN A 111 -7.67 -11.66 -2.05
C GLN A 111 -6.60 -11.37 -0.98
N LEU A 112 -6.21 -10.09 -0.81
CA LEU A 112 -5.16 -9.67 0.10
C LEU A 112 -5.63 -9.32 1.52
N ILE A 113 -6.94 -9.37 1.82
CA ILE A 113 -7.45 -9.07 3.17
C ILE A 113 -6.76 -9.97 4.21
N ASN A 114 -6.70 -11.27 3.96
CA ASN A 114 -6.10 -12.24 4.87
C ASN A 114 -4.59 -12.05 5.06
N THR A 115 -3.92 -11.43 4.11
CA THR A 115 -2.49 -11.11 4.21
C THR A 115 -2.17 -10.16 5.38
N CYS A 116 -3.16 -9.41 5.87
CA CYS A 116 -2.98 -8.37 6.89
C CYS A 116 -3.58 -8.72 8.26
N ILE A 117 -4.17 -9.90 8.45
CA ILE A 117 -4.85 -10.27 9.71
C ILE A 117 -3.90 -10.42 10.91
N ASP A 118 -2.61 -10.60 10.67
CA ASP A 118 -1.55 -10.66 11.68
C ASP A 118 -1.09 -9.28 12.17
N LEU A 119 -1.47 -8.21 11.49
CA LEU A 119 -1.24 -6.85 11.95
C LEU A 119 -2.08 -6.57 13.20
N GLN A 120 -1.54 -5.80 14.11
CA GLN A 120 -2.35 -5.15 15.15
C GLN A 120 -2.78 -3.77 14.70
N PHE A 121 -3.80 -3.21 15.35
CA PHE A 121 -4.19 -1.83 15.12
C PHE A 121 -4.31 -1.03 16.41
N LYS A 122 -4.23 0.27 16.30
CA LYS A 122 -4.58 1.24 17.32
C LYS A 122 -5.54 2.27 16.75
N ILE A 123 -6.55 2.61 17.52
CA ILE A 123 -7.39 3.77 17.25
C ILE A 123 -6.60 5.00 17.74
N LEU A 124 -6.35 5.93 16.84
CA LEU A 124 -5.66 7.17 17.13
C LEU A 124 -6.70 8.24 17.48
N ILE A 125 -6.65 8.75 18.70
CA ILE A 125 -7.55 9.80 19.20
C ILE A 125 -6.76 11.09 19.23
N ASN A 126 -7.02 11.98 18.29
CA ASN A 126 -6.39 13.28 18.21
C ASN A 126 -6.97 14.22 19.26
N LYS A 127 -6.14 14.69 20.19
CA LYS A 127 -6.45 15.64 21.26
C LYS A 127 -5.87 17.02 21.01
N THR A 128 -5.29 17.25 19.84
CA THR A 128 -4.68 18.52 19.45
C THR A 128 -5.69 19.42 18.72
N LYS A 129 -5.26 20.65 18.42
CA LYS A 129 -6.06 21.59 17.62
C LYS A 129 -5.94 21.33 16.11
N VAL A 130 -4.83 20.74 15.67
CA VAL A 130 -4.61 20.38 14.26
C VAL A 130 -5.42 19.12 13.93
N SER A 131 -6.24 19.15 12.88
CA SER A 131 -7.04 18.00 12.50
C SER A 131 -6.29 17.03 11.57
N PHE A 132 -6.73 15.77 11.53
CA PHE A 132 -6.36 14.90 10.43
C PHE A 132 -6.97 15.41 9.13
N ILE A 133 -6.21 15.29 8.05
CA ILE A 133 -6.71 15.44 6.68
C ILE A 133 -7.00 14.06 6.08
N THR A 134 -7.81 14.04 5.02
CA THR A 134 -7.97 12.86 4.18
C THR A 134 -7.81 13.23 2.71
N SER A 135 -7.88 12.25 1.82
CA SER A 135 -7.68 12.46 0.39
C SER A 135 -8.54 11.51 -0.44
N ASN A 136 -8.49 11.65 -1.76
CA ASN A 136 -9.06 10.69 -2.69
C ASN A 136 -8.32 9.33 -2.72
N ASN A 137 -7.21 9.19 -1.96
CA ASN A 137 -6.52 7.95 -1.67
C ASN A 137 -6.29 7.84 -0.15
N PRO A 138 -7.34 7.53 0.64
CA PRO A 138 -7.37 7.79 2.08
C PRO A 138 -6.51 6.85 2.92
N ALA A 139 -6.31 5.61 2.48
CA ALA A 139 -5.48 4.63 3.20
C ALA A 139 -4.04 4.69 2.69
N ALA A 140 -3.10 4.98 3.57
CA ALA A 140 -1.69 5.12 3.21
C ALA A 140 -0.85 3.97 3.81
N LYS A 141 -0.16 3.23 2.94
CA LYS A 141 0.86 2.24 3.35
C LYS A 141 2.17 2.94 3.66
N TYR A 142 2.82 2.50 4.70
CA TYR A 142 4.13 3.00 5.10
C TYR A 142 4.95 1.94 5.83
N SER A 143 6.26 2.10 5.90
CA SER A 143 7.14 1.29 6.74
C SER A 143 8.38 2.07 7.14
N GLN A 144 8.41 2.59 8.37
CA GLN A 144 9.60 3.25 8.93
C GLN A 144 10.80 2.31 8.93
N PHE A 145 10.59 1.03 9.21
CA PHE A 145 11.63 0.01 9.22
C PHE A 145 12.30 -0.15 7.86
N LEU A 146 11.52 -0.35 6.79
CA LEU A 146 12.05 -0.55 5.44
C LEU A 146 12.60 0.74 4.83
N GLU A 147 11.98 1.88 5.14
CA GLU A 147 12.50 3.18 4.70
C GLU A 147 13.90 3.44 5.28
N ARG A 148 14.11 3.18 6.59
CA ARG A 148 15.43 3.29 7.22
C ARG A 148 16.47 2.39 6.56
N MET A 149 16.06 1.24 6.03
CA MET A 149 16.92 0.31 5.30
C MET A 149 17.12 0.69 3.83
N GLY A 150 16.51 1.77 3.36
CA GLY A 150 16.59 2.20 1.96
C GLY A 150 15.87 1.27 0.98
N VAL A 151 14.88 0.49 1.46
CA VAL A 151 14.07 -0.38 0.61
C VAL A 151 13.01 0.45 -0.07
N LYS A 152 13.04 0.49 -1.39
CA LYS A 152 12.15 1.32 -2.22
C LYS A 152 10.79 0.68 -2.52
N ASN A 153 10.63 -0.60 -2.25
CA ASN A 153 9.42 -1.34 -2.51
C ASN A 153 9.02 -2.18 -1.31
N TYR A 154 7.76 -2.10 -0.94
CA TYR A 154 7.15 -2.98 0.06
C TYR A 154 5.68 -3.22 -0.28
N ALA A 155 5.26 -4.45 -0.02
CA ALA A 155 3.91 -4.94 -0.27
C ALA A 155 3.13 -5.10 1.04
N LEU A 156 1.87 -5.51 0.95
CA LEU A 156 1.03 -5.80 2.12
C LEU A 156 1.60 -6.93 3.00
N GLY A 157 2.40 -7.82 2.44
CA GLY A 157 3.09 -8.89 3.17
C GLY A 157 4.41 -8.49 3.83
N SER A 158 4.91 -7.29 3.60
CA SER A 158 6.24 -6.88 4.05
C SER A 158 6.32 -6.72 5.56
N ARG A 159 7.50 -7.07 6.11
CA ARG A 159 7.82 -6.84 7.52
C ARG A 159 7.84 -5.34 7.83
N GLY A 160 7.37 -4.97 9.02
CA GLY A 160 7.30 -3.57 9.44
C GLY A 160 6.26 -2.74 8.70
N LEU A 161 5.26 -3.40 8.08
CA LEU A 161 4.15 -2.68 7.44
C LEU A 161 3.35 -1.87 8.46
N GLN A 162 3.02 -0.65 8.08
CA GLN A 162 2.08 0.24 8.75
C GLN A 162 1.03 0.68 7.71
N ILE A 163 -0.23 0.82 8.12
CA ILE A 163 -1.29 1.38 7.28
C ILE A 163 -2.04 2.39 8.13
N PHE A 164 -2.06 3.63 7.70
CA PHE A 164 -2.82 4.70 8.35
C PHE A 164 -4.04 5.06 7.51
N ILE A 165 -5.18 5.23 8.19
CA ILE A 165 -6.41 5.75 7.60
C ILE A 165 -7.10 6.70 8.56
N PRO A 166 -7.31 7.97 8.20
CA PRO A 166 -8.13 8.91 8.95
C PRO A 166 -9.61 8.57 8.73
N LEU A 167 -10.38 8.50 9.81
CA LEU A 167 -11.83 8.27 9.75
C LEU A 167 -12.63 9.56 9.93
N THR A 168 -12.11 10.46 10.78
CA THR A 168 -12.64 11.80 11.03
C THR A 168 -11.48 12.77 11.27
N PRO A 169 -11.72 14.09 11.38
CA PRO A 169 -10.66 15.03 11.77
C PRO A 169 -9.97 14.71 13.11
N PHE A 170 -10.60 13.91 13.97
CA PHE A 170 -10.09 13.61 15.31
C PHE A 170 -9.88 12.13 15.60
N ILE A 171 -10.28 11.24 14.71
CA ILE A 171 -10.15 9.78 14.87
C ILE A 171 -9.49 9.20 13.62
N GLY A 172 -8.43 8.44 13.82
CA GLY A 172 -7.78 7.64 12.79
C GLY A 172 -7.55 6.20 13.26
N VAL A 173 -7.14 5.35 12.35
CA VAL A 173 -6.71 3.98 12.67
C VAL A 173 -5.32 3.76 12.07
N MET A 174 -4.43 3.16 12.86
CA MET A 174 -3.12 2.73 12.39
C MET A 174 -2.97 1.23 12.62
N PHE A 175 -2.87 0.48 11.54
CA PHE A 175 -2.45 -0.91 11.55
C PHE A 175 -0.92 -0.98 11.52
N TYR A 176 -0.34 -1.97 12.18
CA TYR A 176 1.12 -2.09 12.29
C TYR A 176 1.55 -3.52 12.55
N ASP A 177 2.77 -3.84 12.12
CA ASP A 177 3.42 -5.09 12.44
C ASP A 177 3.86 -5.10 13.93
N PRO A 178 3.19 -5.90 14.81
CA PRO A 178 3.51 -5.91 16.24
C PRO A 178 4.87 -6.55 16.55
N LYS A 179 5.46 -7.23 15.58
CA LYS A 179 6.81 -7.79 15.69
C LYS A 179 7.89 -6.74 15.51
N CYS A 180 7.62 -5.69 14.72
CA CYS A 180 8.54 -4.59 14.47
C CYS A 180 8.33 -3.41 15.40
N TYR A 181 7.08 -3.13 15.77
CA TYR A 181 6.74 -1.91 16.49
C TYR A 181 5.95 -2.15 17.78
N LYS A 182 6.07 -1.17 18.66
CA LYS A 182 5.17 -0.95 19.78
C LYS A 182 4.52 0.42 19.61
N LEU A 183 3.20 0.48 19.59
CA LEU A 183 2.42 1.72 19.56
C LEU A 183 1.76 1.96 20.92
N GLY A 184 2.17 3.04 21.59
CA GLY A 184 1.63 3.42 22.89
C GLY A 184 1.65 2.31 23.94
N ASP A 185 0.60 2.22 24.75
CA ASP A 185 0.41 1.15 25.73
C ASP A 185 -0.12 -0.13 25.07
N ARG A 186 0.53 -1.27 25.34
CA ARG A 186 0.14 -2.57 24.78
C ARG A 186 -1.24 -3.05 25.25
N LYS A 187 -1.66 -2.65 26.44
CA LYS A 187 -2.94 -3.07 27.03
C LYS A 187 -4.15 -2.32 26.48
N LYS A 188 -3.92 -1.16 25.84
CA LYS A 188 -4.98 -0.33 25.27
C LYS A 188 -5.06 -0.55 23.77
N ASN A 189 -6.26 -0.57 23.21
CA ASN A 189 -6.51 -0.62 21.76
C ASN A 189 -6.48 0.78 21.10
N TYR A 190 -6.15 1.83 21.84
CA TYR A 190 -6.09 3.22 21.37
C TYR A 190 -4.80 3.92 21.83
N VAL A 191 -4.49 5.04 21.18
CA VAL A 191 -3.46 6.01 21.54
C VAL A 191 -4.06 7.40 21.51
N GLU A 192 -3.91 8.18 22.56
CA GLU A 192 -4.26 9.60 22.58
C GLU A 192 -3.05 10.40 22.10
N LEU A 193 -3.21 11.12 20.99
CA LEU A 193 -2.20 11.96 20.39
C LEU A 193 -2.35 13.37 20.95
N THR A 194 -1.35 13.81 21.69
CA THR A 194 -1.32 15.13 22.35
C THR A 194 -0.30 16.08 21.73
N GLN A 195 0.53 15.58 20.81
CA GLN A 195 1.54 16.38 20.11
C GLN A 195 1.04 16.71 18.70
N GLU A 196 0.96 18.00 18.37
CA GLU A 196 0.57 18.45 17.02
C GLU A 196 1.51 17.92 15.95
N LYS A 197 2.78 17.77 16.26
CA LYS A 197 3.79 17.18 15.36
C LYS A 197 3.42 15.78 14.87
N ASP A 198 2.83 14.94 15.72
CA ASP A 198 2.39 13.60 15.30
C ASP A 198 1.27 13.70 14.26
N ILE A 199 0.36 14.66 14.41
CA ILE A 199 -0.72 14.90 13.44
C ILE A 199 -0.16 15.44 12.13
N GLU A 200 0.77 16.38 12.20
CA GLU A 200 1.46 16.95 11.03
C GLU A 200 2.21 15.85 10.23
N GLU A 201 2.89 14.94 10.92
CA GLU A 201 3.59 13.81 10.29
C GLU A 201 2.59 12.85 9.60
N LEU A 202 1.45 12.54 10.24
CA LEU A 202 0.40 11.71 9.63
C LEU A 202 -0.29 12.43 8.47
N ASN A 203 -0.50 13.74 8.58
CA ASN A 203 -1.01 14.56 7.49
C ASN A 203 -0.03 14.61 6.31
N LYS A 204 1.27 14.69 6.58
CA LYS A 204 2.31 14.58 5.55
C LYS A 204 2.22 13.24 4.81
N LEU A 205 2.05 12.13 5.52
CA LEU A 205 1.86 10.83 4.90
C LEU A 205 0.59 10.79 4.00
N THR A 206 -0.53 11.31 4.51
CA THR A 206 -1.79 11.39 3.77
C THR A 206 -1.66 12.24 2.51
N ALA A 207 -1.02 13.40 2.62
CA ALA A 207 -0.78 14.29 1.48
C ALA A 207 0.15 13.66 0.43
N SER A 208 1.20 12.96 0.88
CA SER A 208 2.11 12.23 -0.01
C SER A 208 1.43 11.06 -0.75
N ASN A 209 0.42 10.45 -0.14
CA ASN A 209 -0.37 9.38 -0.74
C ASN A 209 -1.50 9.88 -1.65
N ALA A 210 -1.88 11.14 -1.56
CA ALA A 210 -3.00 11.73 -2.29
C ALA A 210 -2.76 11.80 -3.80
N GLU A 211 -3.82 11.68 -4.58
CA GLU A 211 -3.84 11.87 -6.04
C GLU A 211 -4.47 13.22 -6.43
N GLY A 212 -3.89 14.31 -5.90
CA GLY A 212 -4.24 15.67 -6.27
C GLY A 212 -5.38 16.32 -5.45
N VAL A 213 -6.09 15.58 -4.60
CA VAL A 213 -7.20 16.11 -3.81
C VAL A 213 -7.01 15.83 -2.33
N LEU A 214 -7.08 16.88 -1.51
CA LEU A 214 -7.06 16.80 -0.05
C LEU A 214 -8.38 17.35 0.51
N TYR A 215 -8.89 16.69 1.55
CA TYR A 215 -10.06 17.13 2.30
C TYR A 215 -9.65 17.42 3.73
N TYR A 216 -10.06 18.56 4.26
CA TYR A 216 -9.72 19.00 5.61
C TYR A 216 -10.86 19.77 6.26
N LEU A 217 -10.85 19.84 7.58
CA LEU A 217 -11.83 20.62 8.34
C LEU A 217 -11.47 22.13 8.23
N PRO A 218 -12.37 23.00 7.75
CA PRO A 218 -12.13 24.43 7.67
C PRO A 218 -11.68 25.01 9.01
N GLY A 219 -10.67 25.88 8.98
CA GLY A 219 -10.11 26.53 10.16
C GLY A 219 -9.21 25.69 11.05
N SER A 220 -9.01 24.40 10.75
CA SER A 220 -8.13 23.51 11.53
C SER A 220 -6.71 23.39 10.99
N ILE A 221 -6.46 23.89 9.80
CA ILE A 221 -5.17 23.90 9.12
C ILE A 221 -5.01 25.27 8.47
N SER A 222 -3.85 25.89 8.67
CA SER A 222 -3.56 27.18 8.04
C SER A 222 -3.18 27.02 6.57
N GLU A 223 -3.36 28.08 5.77
CA GLU A 223 -2.96 28.09 4.35
C GLU A 223 -1.48 27.73 4.18
N ASN A 224 -0.61 28.25 5.03
CA ASN A 224 0.82 27.98 5.01
C ASN A 224 1.13 26.48 5.26
N GLN A 225 0.35 25.80 6.13
CA GLN A 225 0.46 24.34 6.32
C GLN A 225 -0.03 23.58 5.11
N LEU A 226 -1.12 24.02 4.46
CA LEU A 226 -1.63 23.41 3.22
C LEU A 226 -0.63 23.55 2.06
N GLU A 227 -0.02 24.73 1.90
CA GLU A 227 1.02 24.96 0.90
C GLU A 227 2.23 24.05 1.13
N LYS A 228 2.68 23.92 2.37
CA LYS A 228 3.77 22.97 2.72
C LYS A 228 3.39 21.52 2.36
N LEU A 229 2.18 21.08 2.68
CA LEU A 229 1.71 19.73 2.38
C LEU A 229 1.63 19.50 0.86
N SER A 230 1.13 20.48 0.09
CA SER A 230 1.05 20.40 -1.38
C SER A 230 2.43 20.43 -2.05
N GLY A 231 3.34 21.25 -1.53
CA GLY A 231 4.73 21.34 -2.00
C GLY A 231 5.54 20.08 -1.70
N GLN A 232 5.37 19.48 -0.53
CA GLN A 232 6.07 18.27 -0.12
C GLN A 232 5.66 17.04 -0.92
N ASN A 233 4.47 17.00 -1.49
CA ASN A 233 4.00 15.87 -2.28
C ASN A 233 4.94 15.55 -3.48
N LYS A 234 5.62 16.56 -4.04
CA LYS A 234 6.62 16.37 -5.11
C LYS A 234 7.88 15.63 -4.65
N TYR A 235 8.25 15.75 -3.38
CA TYR A 235 9.50 15.18 -2.84
C TYR A 235 9.35 13.75 -2.32
N TYR A 236 8.14 13.34 -1.96
CA TYR A 236 7.88 12.04 -1.35
C TYR A 236 7.28 11.00 -2.29
N LYS A 237 6.75 11.44 -3.44
CA LYS A 237 6.33 10.52 -4.51
C LYS A 237 7.55 10.10 -5.33
N PRO A 238 7.70 8.80 -5.61
CA PRO A 238 8.73 8.35 -6.54
C PRO A 238 8.48 8.95 -7.93
N GLN A 239 9.55 9.29 -8.65
CA GLN A 239 9.45 9.83 -10.01
C GLN A 239 8.78 8.82 -10.96
N LYS A 240 9.07 7.52 -10.75
CA LYS A 240 8.37 6.39 -11.39
C LYS A 240 7.59 5.65 -10.33
N ARG A 241 6.33 5.32 -10.60
CA ARG A 241 5.49 4.53 -9.69
C ARG A 241 5.74 3.04 -9.84
N VAL A 242 6.15 2.62 -11.03
CA VAL A 242 6.47 1.25 -11.39
C VAL A 242 7.91 1.20 -11.89
N GLU A 243 8.69 0.31 -11.32
CA GLU A 243 10.05 -0.01 -11.77
C GLU A 243 10.13 -1.50 -12.09
N GLU A 244 11.04 -1.87 -12.97
CA GLU A 244 11.27 -3.26 -13.35
C GLU A 244 12.36 -3.87 -12.47
N TYR A 245 12.19 -5.15 -12.14
CA TYR A 245 13.27 -5.95 -11.56
C TYR A 245 14.35 -6.21 -12.61
N PRO A 246 15.63 -6.39 -12.20
CA PRO A 246 16.62 -6.98 -13.08
C PRO A 246 16.11 -8.29 -13.66
N GLU A 247 16.38 -8.49 -14.93
CA GLU A 247 16.02 -9.71 -15.62
C GLU A 247 16.70 -10.93 -15.00
N ILE A 248 15.94 -12.02 -14.88
CA ILE A 248 16.45 -13.28 -14.36
C ILE A 248 16.47 -14.28 -15.54
N PRO A 249 17.66 -14.62 -16.06
CA PRO A 249 17.77 -15.62 -17.12
C PRO A 249 17.39 -17.01 -16.58
N THR A 250 16.69 -17.78 -17.42
CA THR A 250 16.31 -19.18 -17.16
C THR A 250 16.74 -20.05 -18.34
N ALA A 251 16.62 -21.37 -18.22
CA ALA A 251 16.95 -22.29 -19.30
C ALA A 251 16.10 -22.05 -20.57
N ASP A 252 14.84 -21.64 -20.39
CA ASP A 252 13.83 -21.52 -21.46
C ASP A 252 13.51 -20.05 -21.81
N GLY A 253 14.26 -19.07 -21.26
CA GLY A 253 14.00 -17.64 -21.52
C GLY A 253 14.41 -16.73 -20.39
N VAL A 254 13.63 -15.65 -20.17
CA VAL A 254 13.91 -14.63 -19.16
C VAL A 254 12.67 -14.34 -18.35
N ILE A 255 12.81 -14.30 -17.02
CA ILE A 255 11.76 -13.82 -16.14
C ILE A 255 11.87 -12.30 -16.04
N VAL A 256 10.82 -11.60 -16.42
CA VAL A 256 10.66 -10.15 -16.24
C VAL A 256 9.61 -9.88 -15.17
N GLY A 257 9.83 -8.88 -14.35
CA GLY A 257 8.90 -8.50 -13.31
C GLY A 257 8.98 -7.01 -12.99
N SER A 258 7.92 -6.46 -12.44
CA SER A 258 7.88 -5.07 -12.01
C SER A 258 7.42 -4.95 -10.56
N TYR A 259 7.76 -3.84 -9.90
CA TYR A 259 7.33 -3.52 -8.56
C TYR A 259 6.86 -2.08 -8.43
N HIS A 260 5.98 -1.85 -7.47
CA HIS A 260 5.50 -0.51 -7.17
C HIS A 260 6.45 0.18 -6.19
N CYS A 261 6.87 1.39 -6.54
CA CYS A 261 7.69 2.20 -5.67
C CYS A 261 6.88 2.72 -4.49
N SER A 262 7.45 2.60 -3.30
CA SER A 262 6.82 2.98 -2.04
C SER A 262 7.11 4.44 -1.69
N LEU A 263 6.27 5.02 -0.83
CA LEU A 263 6.47 6.37 -0.30
C LEU A 263 7.69 6.42 0.62
N PHE A 264 8.42 7.54 0.55
CA PHE A 264 9.55 7.86 1.43
C PHE A 264 9.25 9.18 2.16
N CYS A 265 8.64 9.10 3.34
CA CYS A 265 8.17 10.26 4.09
C CYS A 265 9.03 10.64 5.29
N LYS A 266 9.95 9.78 5.71
CA LYS A 266 10.81 9.95 6.91
C LYS A 266 9.99 10.39 8.13
N LEU A 267 8.92 9.64 8.43
CA LEU A 267 8.03 9.97 9.53
C LEU A 267 8.73 9.84 10.89
N SER A 268 8.45 10.80 11.77
CA SER A 268 8.91 10.80 13.16
C SER A 268 7.70 10.87 14.09
N LEU A 269 7.17 9.72 14.50
CA LEU A 269 5.97 9.59 15.33
C LEU A 269 6.36 9.26 16.77
N SER A 270 5.98 10.11 17.72
CA SER A 270 6.38 9.98 19.14
C SER A 270 5.81 8.70 19.80
N PHE A 271 4.65 8.25 19.33
CA PHE A 271 3.93 7.09 19.87
C PHE A 271 4.34 5.76 19.22
N VAL A 272 5.15 5.77 18.17
CA VAL A 272 5.67 4.57 17.48
C VAL A 272 7.10 4.30 17.91
N LYS A 273 7.34 3.12 18.48
CA LYS A 273 8.69 2.69 18.88
C LYS A 273 9.06 1.42 18.16
N GLU A 274 10.14 1.46 17.39
CA GLU A 274 10.73 0.26 16.79
C GLU A 274 11.34 -0.63 17.90
N LEU A 275 11.06 -1.93 17.84
CA LEU A 275 11.56 -2.88 18.84
C LEU A 275 13.08 -3.08 18.69
N PRO A 276 13.84 -3.22 19.80
CA PRO A 276 15.30 -3.23 19.77
C PRO A 276 15.90 -4.24 18.79
N ARG A 277 15.34 -5.45 18.72
CA ARG A 277 15.80 -6.50 17.82
C ARG A 277 15.77 -6.13 16.33
N TYR A 278 14.92 -5.17 15.93
CA TYR A 278 14.79 -4.73 14.53
C TYR A 278 15.67 -3.52 14.21
N ARG A 279 16.15 -2.79 15.23
CA ARG A 279 17.06 -1.65 15.02
C ARG A 279 18.42 -2.07 14.44
N THR A 280 18.84 -3.29 14.70
CA THR A 280 20.14 -3.84 14.29
C THR A 280 20.07 -4.67 13.01
N LEU A 281 18.88 -4.97 12.48
CA LEU A 281 18.73 -5.74 11.26
C LEU A 281 19.29 -4.99 10.05
N ARG A 282 19.90 -5.76 9.14
CA ARG A 282 20.46 -5.28 7.87
C ARG A 282 19.47 -5.53 6.74
N LYS A 283 19.71 -4.90 5.57
CA LYS A 283 18.88 -5.04 4.38
C LYS A 283 18.67 -6.50 3.94
N GLN A 284 19.64 -7.36 4.19
CA GLN A 284 19.58 -8.79 3.84
C GLN A 284 18.55 -9.58 4.67
N ASP A 285 18.23 -9.08 5.87
CA ASP A 285 17.34 -9.74 6.83
C ASP A 285 15.87 -9.37 6.63
N PHE A 286 15.59 -8.48 5.67
CA PHE A 286 14.21 -8.08 5.44
C PHE A 286 13.50 -9.10 4.56
N ASN A 287 12.29 -9.40 4.88
CA ASN A 287 11.44 -10.28 4.08
C ASN A 287 9.98 -10.10 4.44
N CYS A 288 9.15 -11.00 3.95
CA CYS A 288 7.78 -11.17 4.34
C CYS A 288 7.62 -11.36 5.86
N ARG A 289 6.45 -11.01 6.37
CA ARG A 289 6.08 -11.36 7.76
C ARG A 289 6.04 -12.87 7.94
N GLU A 290 6.41 -13.36 9.13
CA GLU A 290 6.54 -14.78 9.42
C GLU A 290 5.26 -15.60 9.18
N HIS A 291 4.11 -15.01 9.42
CA HIS A 291 2.81 -15.62 9.11
C HIS A 291 2.72 -16.06 7.65
N LEU A 292 3.05 -15.17 6.73
CA LEU A 292 3.01 -15.45 5.29
C LEU A 292 4.08 -16.43 4.84
N LEU A 293 5.25 -16.42 5.47
CA LEU A 293 6.28 -17.41 5.18
C LEU A 293 5.81 -18.83 5.54
N ARG A 294 5.06 -18.99 6.64
CA ARG A 294 4.46 -20.28 7.03
C ARG A 294 3.37 -20.72 6.03
N GLU A 295 2.52 -19.79 5.60
CA GLU A 295 1.50 -20.09 4.58
C GLU A 295 2.14 -20.50 3.25
N ILE A 296 3.18 -19.78 2.80
CA ILE A 296 3.92 -20.12 1.58
C ILE A 296 4.58 -21.51 1.70
N ALA A 297 5.18 -21.82 2.84
CA ALA A 297 5.79 -23.12 3.10
C ALA A 297 4.74 -24.23 3.05
N TYR A 298 3.58 -24.03 3.71
CA TYR A 298 2.47 -24.98 3.70
C TYR A 298 1.94 -25.25 2.27
N ILE A 299 1.73 -24.18 1.49
CA ILE A 299 1.27 -24.31 0.08
C ILE A 299 2.28 -25.06 -0.76
N LYS A 300 3.59 -24.80 -0.59
CA LYS A 300 4.65 -25.53 -1.30
C LYS A 300 4.63 -27.02 -0.96
N ASP A 301 4.51 -27.37 0.33
CA ASP A 301 4.43 -28.75 0.76
C ASP A 301 3.16 -29.46 0.21
N GLU A 302 2.04 -28.75 0.14
CA GLU A 302 0.78 -29.29 -0.43
C GLU A 302 0.88 -29.53 -1.95
N ILE A 303 1.52 -28.60 -2.67
CA ILE A 303 1.77 -28.77 -4.11
C ILE A 303 2.68 -29.97 -4.35
N VAL A 304 3.78 -30.09 -3.62
CA VAL A 304 4.71 -31.24 -3.73
C VAL A 304 3.96 -32.56 -3.48
N ARG A 305 3.13 -32.64 -2.43
CA ARG A 305 2.35 -33.86 -2.11
C ARG A 305 1.30 -34.21 -3.17
N LYS A 306 0.80 -33.25 -3.93
CA LYS A 306 -0.19 -33.50 -5.02
C LYS A 306 0.47 -33.80 -6.36
N THR A 307 1.76 -33.53 -6.50
CA THR A 307 2.50 -33.72 -7.76
C THR A 307 3.30 -35.02 -7.77
N PHE A 308 3.47 -35.67 -6.63
CA PHE A 308 4.08 -37.00 -6.43
C PHE A 308 3.11 -37.92 -5.68
#